data_a1cb8b260813933fc3aa9ce29c8023fe
#
_entry.id   a1cb8b260813933fc3aa9ce29c8023fe
#
_cell.length_a   1.000
_cell.length_b   1.000
_cell.length_c   1.000
_cell.angle_alpha   90.00
_cell.angle_beta   90.00
_cell.angle_gamma   90.00
#
_symmetry.space_group_name_H-M   'P 1'
#
loop_
_entity.id
_entity.type
_entity.pdbx_description
1 polymer ?
#
loop_
_entity_poly.entity_id
_entity_poly.type
_entity_poly.pdbx_seq_one_letter_code
_entity_poly.pdbx_strand_id
1 'polypeptide(L)'
;MLTNSNFAKGLSAAMHNKQVFESCIDSELVNQNWDSIIDLIDSHPDNLIEREPNKNRIMLTALYKRGSVKPIIKTIIRLLESISTSGQRIYDTAFINLSKHESYSLRKDTMDILLLQAKGRIQLEVKKINKVLESGDIVYIPRGTDYTITPLQSRVTYCFGIEGEAIKSAQSGFGAES
;
A
#
# COMPACT_ATOMS: atom_id res chain seq x y z
N MET A 1 4.74 17.58 7.54
CA MET A 1 3.37 17.56 7.00
C MET A 1 3.41 17.01 5.58
N LEU A 2 2.60 16.02 5.24
CA LEU A 2 2.44 15.45 3.88
C LEU A 2 1.96 16.48 2.83
N THR A 3 1.59 17.66 3.26
CA THR A 3 1.29 18.83 2.39
C THR A 3 2.54 19.51 1.85
N ASN A 4 3.74 18.93 2.04
CA ASN A 4 4.92 19.41 1.36
C ASN A 4 4.68 19.24 -0.14
N SER A 5 4.57 20.37 -0.85
CA SER A 5 4.25 20.40 -2.28
C SER A 5 5.20 19.49 -3.10
N ASN A 6 6.37 19.19 -2.58
CA ASN A 6 7.38 18.33 -3.19
C ASN A 6 7.01 16.85 -3.16
N PHE A 7 6.45 16.33 -2.04
CA PHE A 7 6.00 14.93 -1.97
C PHE A 7 4.86 14.68 -2.96
N ALA A 8 3.81 15.51 -2.93
CA ALA A 8 2.67 15.36 -3.84
C ALA A 8 3.08 15.46 -5.32
N LYS A 9 3.93 16.43 -5.67
CA LYS A 9 4.47 16.60 -7.02
C LYS A 9 5.31 15.41 -7.45
N GLY A 10 6.22 14.93 -6.59
CA GLY A 10 7.09 13.79 -6.86
C GLY A 10 6.28 12.51 -7.07
N LEU A 11 5.31 12.23 -6.21
CA LEU A 11 4.42 11.08 -6.32
C LEU A 11 3.56 11.16 -7.60
N SER A 12 2.96 12.32 -7.89
CA SER A 12 2.16 12.52 -9.10
C SER A 12 3.00 12.30 -10.37
N ALA A 13 4.22 12.83 -10.41
CA ALA A 13 5.15 12.62 -11.53
C ALA A 13 5.52 11.14 -11.68
N ALA A 14 5.81 10.44 -10.58
CA ALA A 14 6.13 9.02 -10.57
C ALA A 14 4.95 8.16 -11.06
N MET A 15 3.72 8.48 -10.63
CA MET A 15 2.50 7.81 -11.09
C MET A 15 2.30 8.00 -12.61
N HIS A 16 2.50 9.22 -13.10
CA HIS A 16 2.39 9.52 -14.53
C HIS A 16 3.45 8.77 -15.36
N ASN A 17 4.69 8.78 -14.91
CA ASN A 17 5.83 8.19 -15.63
C ASN A 17 6.00 6.68 -15.39
N LYS A 18 5.16 6.07 -14.54
CA LYS A 18 5.27 4.65 -14.13
C LYS A 18 6.66 4.29 -13.59
N GLN A 19 7.17 5.13 -12.70
CA GLN A 19 8.48 4.97 -12.07
C GLN A 19 8.31 4.70 -10.57
N VAL A 20 9.22 3.91 -10.01
CA VAL A 20 9.29 3.72 -8.55
C VAL A 20 9.67 5.06 -7.93
N PHE A 21 8.98 5.41 -6.83
CA PHE A 21 9.24 6.65 -6.10
C PHE A 21 9.39 6.34 -4.62
N GLU A 22 10.41 6.93 -4.02
CA GLU A 22 10.72 6.79 -2.60
C GLU A 22 10.58 8.13 -1.89
N SER A 23 10.09 8.09 -0.67
CA SER A 23 9.99 9.25 0.21
C SER A 23 9.92 8.80 1.66
N CYS A 24 9.89 9.74 2.58
CA CYS A 24 9.65 9.47 3.99
C CYS A 24 8.77 10.57 4.61
N ILE A 25 8.13 10.21 5.70
CA ILE A 25 7.40 11.11 6.59
C ILE A 25 7.88 10.90 8.01
N ASP A 26 7.54 11.82 8.89
CA ASP A 26 7.85 11.68 10.30
C ASP A 26 7.29 10.38 10.86
N SER A 27 8.16 9.54 11.41
CA SER A 27 7.80 8.24 11.96
C SER A 27 6.78 8.34 13.11
N GLU A 28 6.76 9.43 13.88
CA GLU A 28 5.80 9.63 14.96
C GLU A 28 4.36 9.72 14.45
N LEU A 29 4.17 10.20 13.23
CA LEU A 29 2.84 10.30 12.61
C LEU A 29 2.22 8.93 12.31
N VAL A 30 3.04 7.91 12.08
CA VAL A 30 2.59 6.57 11.66
C VAL A 30 2.79 5.50 12.71
N ASN A 31 3.80 5.63 13.57
CA ASN A 31 4.11 4.62 14.57
C ASN A 31 2.97 4.48 15.59
N GLN A 32 2.58 3.24 15.85
CA GLN A 32 1.58 2.87 16.85
C GLN A 32 2.21 1.89 17.83
N ASN A 33 1.77 1.91 19.10
CA ASN A 33 2.11 0.84 20.02
C ASN A 33 1.33 -0.44 19.65
N TRP A 34 1.76 -1.58 20.15
CA TRP A 34 1.11 -2.86 19.83
C TRP A 34 -0.30 -2.96 20.41
N ASP A 35 -0.58 -2.33 21.55
CA ASP A 35 -1.91 -2.32 22.17
C ASP A 35 -2.92 -1.64 21.24
N SER A 36 -2.57 -0.47 20.68
CA SER A 36 -3.42 0.21 19.69
C SER A 36 -3.63 -0.60 18.41
N ILE A 37 -2.67 -1.45 18.03
CA ILE A 37 -2.80 -2.34 16.86
C ILE A 37 -3.73 -3.50 17.19
N ILE A 38 -3.65 -4.06 18.40
CA ILE A 38 -4.56 -5.10 18.90
C ILE A 38 -5.98 -4.55 18.97
N ASP A 39 -6.18 -3.38 19.57
CA ASP A 39 -7.49 -2.70 19.63
C ASP A 39 -8.06 -2.47 18.21
N LEU A 40 -7.21 -2.12 17.25
CA LEU A 40 -7.62 -1.96 15.86
C LEU A 40 -8.10 -3.29 15.26
N ILE A 41 -7.39 -4.38 15.51
CA ILE A 41 -7.77 -5.72 15.05
C ILE A 41 -9.09 -6.14 15.68
N ASP A 42 -9.23 -6.01 17.00
CA ASP A 42 -10.41 -6.46 17.77
C ASP A 42 -11.67 -5.64 17.43
N SER A 43 -11.50 -4.36 17.09
CA SER A 43 -12.60 -3.48 16.68
C SER A 43 -12.93 -3.54 15.19
N HIS A 44 -12.11 -4.23 14.39
CA HIS A 44 -12.32 -4.31 12.94
C HIS A 44 -13.41 -5.34 12.60
N PRO A 45 -14.28 -5.12 11.58
CA PRO A 45 -15.29 -6.10 11.20
C PRO A 45 -14.66 -7.40 10.74
N ASP A 46 -15.14 -8.52 11.23
CA ASP A 46 -14.62 -9.85 10.89
C ASP A 46 -14.61 -10.13 9.39
N ASN A 47 -15.61 -9.64 8.66
CA ASN A 47 -15.69 -9.80 7.20
C ASN A 47 -14.64 -8.98 6.41
N LEU A 48 -13.90 -8.11 7.08
CA LEU A 48 -12.82 -7.32 6.50
C LEU A 48 -11.45 -7.68 7.07
N ILE A 49 -11.38 -8.75 7.88
CA ILE A 49 -10.15 -9.30 8.42
C ILE A 49 -9.84 -10.60 7.70
N GLU A 50 -8.69 -10.66 7.07
CA GLU A 50 -8.12 -11.91 6.55
C GLU A 50 -6.96 -12.35 7.46
N ARG A 51 -7.05 -13.57 7.98
CA ARG A 51 -6.02 -14.18 8.82
C ARG A 51 -5.36 -15.33 8.05
N GLU A 52 -4.06 -15.29 7.93
CA GLU A 52 -3.27 -16.37 7.38
C GLU A 52 -2.46 -17.07 8.50
N PRO A 53 -3.04 -18.04 9.23
CA PRO A 53 -2.43 -18.63 10.43
C PRO A 53 -1.05 -19.22 10.16
N ASN A 54 -0.88 -19.87 9.01
CA ASN A 54 0.40 -20.49 8.61
C ASN A 54 1.50 -19.47 8.28
N LYS A 55 1.13 -18.18 8.12
CA LYS A 55 2.05 -17.10 7.80
C LYS A 55 2.10 -16.04 8.89
N ASN A 56 1.45 -16.26 10.04
CA ASN A 56 1.34 -15.27 11.13
C ASN A 56 1.00 -13.86 10.62
N ARG A 57 0.14 -13.79 9.60
CA ARG A 57 -0.24 -12.57 8.93
C ARG A 57 -1.73 -12.28 9.12
N ILE A 58 -2.01 -11.02 9.41
CA ILE A 58 -3.36 -10.46 9.46
C ILE A 58 -3.43 -9.33 8.44
N MET A 59 -4.48 -9.32 7.64
CA MET A 59 -4.79 -8.22 6.73
C MET A 59 -6.09 -7.56 7.15
N LEU A 60 -6.07 -6.24 7.31
CA LEU A 60 -7.23 -5.41 7.60
C LEU A 60 -7.50 -4.51 6.40
N THR A 61 -8.67 -4.62 5.79
CA THR A 61 -9.05 -3.81 4.63
C THR A 61 -10.04 -2.72 4.99
N ALA A 62 -10.16 -1.69 4.15
CA ALA A 62 -11.08 -0.56 4.33
C ALA A 62 -10.91 0.19 5.67
N LEU A 63 -9.66 0.42 6.06
CA LEU A 63 -9.30 1.07 7.32
C LEU A 63 -9.80 2.51 7.43
N TYR A 64 -9.81 3.27 6.32
CA TYR A 64 -10.20 4.68 6.29
C TYR A 64 -11.65 4.92 6.73
N LYS A 65 -12.50 3.91 6.64
CA LYS A 65 -13.89 3.98 7.09
C LYS A 65 -14.03 3.90 8.62
N ARG A 66 -12.93 3.67 9.33
CA ARG A 66 -12.90 3.49 10.77
C ARG A 66 -12.34 4.71 11.50
N GLY A 67 -13.00 5.10 12.59
CA GLY A 67 -12.58 6.24 13.41
C GLY A 67 -11.24 6.05 14.14
N SER A 68 -10.86 4.80 14.39
CA SER A 68 -9.65 4.39 15.14
C SER A 68 -8.33 4.49 14.35
N VAL A 69 -8.38 4.78 13.06
CA VAL A 69 -7.17 4.85 12.23
C VAL A 69 -6.45 6.18 12.41
N LYS A 70 -5.13 6.14 12.43
CA LYS A 70 -4.29 7.35 12.50
C LYS A 70 -4.70 8.37 11.42
N PRO A 71 -4.77 9.67 11.75
CA PRO A 71 -5.16 10.73 10.81
C PRO A 71 -4.33 10.76 9.53
N ILE A 72 -3.05 10.33 9.62
CA ILE A 72 -2.14 10.26 8.48
C ILE A 72 -2.65 9.38 7.35
N ILE A 73 -3.30 8.25 7.68
CA ILE A 73 -3.87 7.33 6.69
C ILE A 73 -4.94 8.04 5.86
N LYS A 74 -5.86 8.74 6.52
CA LYS A 74 -6.89 9.54 5.83
C LYS A 74 -6.28 10.65 4.97
N THR A 75 -5.17 11.25 5.44
CA THR A 75 -4.46 12.29 4.68
C THR A 75 -3.84 11.73 3.42
N ILE A 76 -3.22 10.54 3.49
CA ILE A 76 -2.65 9.86 2.32
C ILE A 76 -3.74 9.51 1.32
N ILE A 77 -4.88 8.96 1.76
CA ILE A 77 -5.99 8.61 0.88
C ILE A 77 -6.50 9.86 0.15
N ARG A 78 -6.75 10.96 0.87
CA ARG A 78 -7.19 12.23 0.26
C ARG A 78 -6.18 12.78 -0.75
N LEU A 79 -4.88 12.64 -0.45
CA LEU A 79 -3.83 13.01 -1.40
C LEU A 79 -3.89 12.14 -2.65
N LEU A 80 -3.98 10.83 -2.50
CA LEU A 80 -4.09 9.91 -3.62
C LEU A 80 -5.34 10.21 -4.47
N GLU A 81 -6.48 10.46 -3.84
CA GLU A 81 -7.71 10.89 -4.52
C GLU A 81 -7.52 12.17 -5.31
N SER A 82 -6.74 13.13 -4.78
CA SER A 82 -6.51 14.42 -5.44
C SER A 82 -5.57 14.37 -6.64
N ILE A 83 -4.65 13.41 -6.68
CA ILE A 83 -3.66 13.26 -7.76
C ILE A 83 -4.01 12.13 -8.73
N SER A 84 -5.00 11.31 -8.39
CA SER A 84 -5.50 10.23 -9.23
C SER A 84 -6.39 10.78 -10.36
N THR A 85 -6.43 10.09 -11.48
CA THR A 85 -7.34 10.42 -12.58
C THR A 85 -8.78 10.03 -12.23
N SER A 86 -9.75 10.68 -12.86
CA SER A 86 -11.17 10.37 -12.68
C SER A 86 -11.43 8.88 -12.96
N GLY A 87 -12.20 8.23 -12.08
CA GLY A 87 -12.55 6.82 -12.20
C GLY A 87 -11.58 5.84 -11.53
N GLN A 88 -10.43 6.28 -11.03
CA GLN A 88 -9.56 5.43 -10.23
C GLN A 88 -10.16 5.16 -8.85
N ARG A 89 -10.00 3.92 -8.37
CA ARG A 89 -10.41 3.52 -7.02
C ARG A 89 -9.18 3.34 -6.14
N ILE A 90 -9.30 3.77 -4.89
CA ILE A 90 -8.24 3.60 -3.89
C ILE A 90 -8.71 2.59 -2.86
N TYR A 91 -7.89 1.58 -2.64
CA TYR A 91 -8.07 0.55 -1.61
C TYR A 91 -7.01 0.74 -0.55
N ASP A 92 -7.37 0.53 0.70
CA ASP A 92 -6.42 0.59 1.80
C ASP A 92 -6.46 -0.71 2.60
N THR A 93 -5.27 -1.21 2.93
CA THR A 93 -5.08 -2.46 3.67
C THR A 93 -3.89 -2.30 4.62
N ALA A 94 -4.04 -2.73 5.87
CA ALA A 94 -2.89 -2.94 6.74
C ALA A 94 -2.47 -4.40 6.72
N PHE A 95 -1.20 -4.63 6.44
CA PHE A 95 -0.55 -5.92 6.60
C PHE A 95 0.19 -5.95 7.93
N ILE A 96 -0.23 -6.86 8.82
CA ILE A 96 0.35 -7.05 10.14
C ILE A 96 1.00 -8.44 10.16
N ASN A 97 2.33 -8.48 10.31
CA ASN A 97 3.07 -9.70 10.52
C ASN A 97 3.60 -9.76 11.94
N LEU A 98 3.34 -10.86 12.62
CA LEU A 98 3.79 -11.08 14.00
C LEU A 98 5.13 -11.82 14.07
N SER A 99 5.59 -12.39 12.97
CA SER A 99 6.87 -13.09 12.88
C SER A 99 7.83 -12.43 11.88
N LYS A 100 9.12 -12.69 12.07
CA LYS A 100 10.17 -12.44 11.08
C LYS A 100 10.37 -13.70 10.21
N HIS A 101 11.00 -13.57 9.06
CA HIS A 101 11.43 -14.65 8.16
C HIS A 101 10.40 -15.21 7.18
N GLU A 102 9.22 -14.68 7.07
CA GLU A 102 8.34 -15.03 5.96
C GLU A 102 8.56 -14.08 4.78
N SER A 103 9.48 -14.47 3.88
CA SER A 103 9.62 -13.79 2.60
C SER A 103 8.34 -14.00 1.78
N TYR A 104 7.79 -12.90 1.28
CA TYR A 104 6.76 -13.03 0.26
C TYR A 104 7.44 -13.44 -1.05
N SER A 105 6.90 -14.47 -1.70
CA SER A 105 7.27 -14.80 -3.07
C SER A 105 7.18 -13.55 -3.95
N LEU A 106 7.96 -13.52 -5.01
CA LEU A 106 7.91 -12.47 -6.03
C LEU A 106 6.46 -12.10 -6.36
N ARG A 107 6.13 -10.82 -6.21
CA ARG A 107 4.81 -10.27 -6.46
C ARG A 107 4.83 -9.39 -7.70
N LYS A 108 3.68 -9.36 -8.34
CA LYS A 108 3.39 -8.47 -9.45
C LYS A 108 1.93 -8.09 -9.37
N ASP A 109 1.64 -6.88 -8.97
CA ASP A 109 0.27 -6.44 -8.79
C ASP A 109 -0.32 -5.84 -10.06
N THR A 110 -1.64 -5.98 -10.21
CA THR A 110 -2.41 -5.43 -11.34
C THR A 110 -2.76 -3.97 -11.14
N MET A 111 -2.57 -3.44 -9.93
CA MET A 111 -2.79 -2.05 -9.56
C MET A 111 -1.47 -1.38 -9.15
N ASP A 112 -1.43 -0.06 -9.22
CA ASP A 112 -0.34 0.72 -8.65
C ASP A 112 -0.42 0.65 -7.12
N ILE A 113 0.72 0.59 -6.43
CA ILE A 113 0.78 0.40 -4.98
C ILE A 113 1.60 1.50 -4.32
N LEU A 114 1.07 2.08 -3.25
CA LEU A 114 1.83 2.91 -2.33
C LEU A 114 1.97 2.16 -1.00
N LEU A 115 3.19 1.83 -0.62
CA LEU A 115 3.53 1.24 0.67
C LEU A 115 3.94 2.32 1.65
N LEU A 116 3.42 2.26 2.87
CA LEU A 116 3.87 3.05 4.01
C LEU A 116 4.27 2.10 5.12
N GLN A 117 5.56 2.07 5.47
CA GLN A 117 6.04 1.29 6.60
C GLN A 117 5.72 2.04 7.88
N ALA A 118 4.83 1.49 8.72
CA ALA A 118 4.37 2.15 9.93
C ALA A 118 5.08 1.65 11.19
N LYS A 119 5.41 0.37 11.26
CA LYS A 119 6.07 -0.24 12.42
C LYS A 119 6.92 -1.42 12.00
N GLY A 120 8.06 -1.57 12.66
CA GLY A 120 9.01 -2.61 12.32
C GLY A 120 9.80 -2.31 11.05
N ARG A 121 10.49 -3.32 10.53
CA ARG A 121 11.35 -3.19 9.34
C ARG A 121 11.05 -4.28 8.32
N ILE A 122 11.15 -3.92 7.06
CA ILE A 122 11.07 -4.85 5.93
C ILE A 122 12.24 -4.62 4.99
N GLN A 123 12.70 -5.69 4.35
CA GLN A 123 13.53 -5.62 3.16
C GLN A 123 12.61 -5.55 1.95
N LEU A 124 12.74 -4.50 1.15
CA LEU A 124 12.07 -4.36 -0.14
C LEU A 124 13.08 -4.49 -1.27
N GLU A 125 12.79 -5.41 -2.18
CA GLU A 125 13.51 -5.55 -3.44
C GLU A 125 12.54 -5.23 -4.58
N VAL A 126 12.83 -4.19 -5.37
CA VAL A 126 12.03 -3.78 -6.51
C VAL A 126 12.93 -3.25 -7.62
N LYS A 127 12.92 -3.87 -8.81
CA LYS A 127 13.84 -3.55 -9.89
C LYS A 127 15.31 -3.60 -9.43
N LYS A 128 15.98 -2.44 -9.41
CA LYS A 128 17.38 -2.28 -8.97
C LYS A 128 17.50 -1.75 -7.52
N ILE A 129 16.37 -1.50 -6.87
CA ILE A 129 16.31 -1.01 -5.49
C ILE A 129 16.28 -2.21 -4.57
N ASN A 130 17.20 -2.24 -3.62
CA ASN A 130 17.24 -3.19 -2.52
C ASN A 130 17.44 -2.38 -1.25
N LYS A 131 16.38 -2.19 -0.46
CA LYS A 131 16.35 -1.25 0.66
C LYS A 131 15.62 -1.83 1.86
N VAL A 132 16.13 -1.53 3.05
CA VAL A 132 15.37 -1.70 4.29
C VAL A 132 14.46 -0.51 4.47
N LEU A 133 13.16 -0.74 4.58
CA LEU A 133 12.19 0.28 4.94
C LEU A 133 11.96 0.27 6.45
N GLU A 134 12.01 1.45 7.03
CA GLU A 134 11.76 1.72 8.44
C GLU A 134 10.48 2.55 8.64
N SER A 135 10.06 2.74 9.88
CA SER A 135 8.86 3.53 10.18
C SER A 135 8.93 4.93 9.59
N GLY A 136 7.94 5.30 8.80
CA GLY A 136 7.86 6.56 8.05
C GLY A 136 8.26 6.45 6.58
N ASP A 137 8.94 5.38 6.17
CA ASP A 137 9.31 5.20 4.76
C ASP A 137 8.08 4.92 3.88
N ILE A 138 8.07 5.57 2.72
CA ILE A 138 7.03 5.43 1.70
C ILE A 138 7.67 5.01 0.39
N VAL A 139 7.07 4.01 -0.28
CA VAL A 139 7.50 3.58 -1.62
C VAL A 139 6.28 3.39 -2.51
N TYR A 140 6.28 4.05 -3.66
CA TYR A 140 5.33 3.81 -4.74
C TYR A 140 5.91 2.82 -5.73
N ILE A 141 5.12 1.81 -6.09
CA ILE A 141 5.46 0.74 -7.03
C ILE A 141 4.40 0.72 -8.13
N PRO A 142 4.77 1.00 -9.39
CA PRO A 142 3.84 0.93 -10.51
C PRO A 142 3.32 -0.49 -10.73
N ARG A 143 2.08 -0.62 -11.19
CA ARG A 143 1.49 -1.90 -11.61
C ARG A 143 2.41 -2.66 -12.57
N GLY A 144 2.39 -3.96 -12.50
CA GLY A 144 3.20 -4.81 -13.36
C GLY A 144 4.70 -4.79 -13.07
N THR A 145 5.13 -4.13 -11.98
CA THR A 145 6.51 -4.16 -11.52
C THR A 145 6.69 -5.35 -10.55
N ASP A 146 7.72 -6.15 -10.79
CA ASP A 146 8.09 -7.23 -9.89
C ASP A 146 8.75 -6.69 -8.62
N TYR A 147 8.35 -7.20 -7.46
CA TYR A 147 8.94 -6.86 -6.17
C TYR A 147 8.83 -7.97 -5.15
N THR A 148 9.68 -7.94 -4.14
CA THR A 148 9.69 -8.87 -3.01
C THR A 148 9.70 -8.08 -1.71
N ILE A 149 8.94 -8.54 -0.71
CA ILE A 149 8.95 -7.99 0.65
C ILE A 149 9.34 -9.09 1.62
N THR A 150 10.38 -8.85 2.41
CA THR A 150 10.82 -9.75 3.47
C THR A 150 10.72 -9.05 4.82
N PRO A 151 9.83 -9.48 5.72
CA PRO A 151 9.79 -8.97 7.09
C PRO A 151 11.08 -9.27 7.84
N LEU A 152 11.73 -8.25 8.38
CA LEU A 152 12.92 -8.40 9.21
C LEU A 152 12.58 -8.50 10.70
N GLN A 153 11.37 -8.11 11.07
CA GLN A 153 10.81 -8.19 12.42
C GLN A 153 9.29 -8.09 12.35
N SER A 154 8.60 -8.25 13.48
CA SER A 154 7.15 -7.97 13.55
C SER A 154 6.86 -6.58 13.03
N ARG A 155 5.84 -6.45 12.16
CA ARG A 155 5.63 -5.22 11.39
C ARG A 155 4.17 -4.86 11.19
N VAL A 156 3.95 -3.59 10.88
CA VAL A 156 2.73 -3.06 10.28
C VAL A 156 3.11 -2.25 9.04
N THR A 157 2.54 -2.62 7.90
CA THR A 157 2.70 -1.90 6.64
C THR A 157 1.32 -1.55 6.10
N TYR A 158 1.07 -0.27 5.87
CA TYR A 158 -0.11 0.16 5.14
C TYR A 158 0.17 0.09 3.64
N CYS A 159 -0.78 -0.47 2.91
CA CYS A 159 -0.74 -0.59 1.46
C CYS A 159 -1.96 0.12 0.88
N PHE A 160 -1.73 1.04 -0.03
CA PHE A 160 -2.76 1.73 -0.79
C PHE A 160 -2.69 1.26 -2.23
N GLY A 161 -3.70 0.48 -2.66
CA GLY A 161 -3.85 0.05 -4.05
C GLY A 161 -4.59 1.13 -4.84
N ILE A 162 -4.07 1.49 -6.00
CA ILE A 162 -4.68 2.45 -6.92
C ILE A 162 -5.05 1.69 -8.19
N GLU A 163 -6.33 1.35 -8.30
CA GLU A 163 -6.86 0.63 -9.44
C GLU A 163 -7.11 1.64 -10.58
N GLY A 164 -6.44 1.44 -11.73
CA GLY A 164 -6.73 2.19 -12.94
C GLY A 164 -8.08 1.80 -13.54
N GLU A 165 -8.64 2.66 -14.41
CA GLU A 165 -9.75 2.24 -15.25
C GLU A 165 -9.38 0.95 -15.98
N ALA A 166 -10.26 -0.05 -15.89
CA ALA A 166 -10.14 -1.23 -16.74
C ALA A 166 -10.07 -0.73 -18.18
N ILE A 167 -8.98 -1.01 -18.89
CA ILE A 167 -8.93 -0.80 -20.34
C ILE A 167 -10.10 -1.62 -20.86
N LYS A 168 -11.18 -0.94 -21.26
CA LYS A 168 -12.23 -1.58 -22.04
C LYS A 168 -11.51 -2.09 -23.28
N SER A 169 -11.21 -3.40 -23.30
CA SER A 169 -10.73 -4.05 -24.50
C SER A 169 -11.76 -3.68 -25.56
N ALA A 170 -11.33 -2.90 -26.54
CA ALA A 170 -12.11 -2.67 -27.72
C ALA A 170 -12.44 -4.06 -28.26
N GLN A 171 -13.69 -4.48 -28.08
CA GLN A 171 -14.24 -5.57 -28.84
C GLN A 171 -14.21 -5.07 -30.27
N SER A 172 -13.13 -5.40 -30.98
CA SER A 172 -13.10 -5.33 -32.42
C SER A 172 -14.17 -6.28 -32.88
N GLY A 173 -15.32 -5.71 -33.21
CA GLY A 173 -16.34 -6.41 -33.97
C GLY A 173 -15.73 -6.89 -35.30
N PHE A 174 -15.38 -8.16 -35.34
CA PHE A 174 -15.28 -8.83 -36.61
C PHE A 174 -16.72 -9.07 -37.09
N GLY A 175 -17.17 -8.18 -37.95
CA GLY A 175 -18.33 -8.45 -38.77
C GLY A 175 -18.07 -9.70 -39.60
N ALA A 176 -18.90 -10.72 -39.40
CA ALA A 176 -19.04 -11.78 -40.36
C ALA A 176 -19.88 -11.23 -41.50
N GLU A 177 -19.25 -10.97 -42.63
CA GLU A 177 -19.98 -10.88 -43.91
C GLU A 177 -20.01 -12.25 -44.57
N SER A 178 -21.29 -12.62 -44.86
CA SER A 178 -21.80 -13.58 -45.86
C SER A 178 -21.16 -14.94 -45.98
#